data_57171645e4665fef9e493714dadfc383
#
_entry.id   57171645e4665fef9e493714dadfc383
#
_cell.length_a   1.000
_cell.length_b   1.000
_cell.length_c   1.000
_cell.angle_alpha   90.00
_cell.angle_beta   90.00
_cell.angle_gamma   90.00
#
_symmetry.space_group_name_H-M   'P 1'
#
loop_
_entity.id
_entity.type
_entity.pdbx_description
1 polymer ?
#
loop_
_entity_poly.entity_id
_entity_poly.type
_entity_poly.pdbx_seq_one_letter_code
_entity_poly.pdbx_strand_id
1 'polypeptide(L)'
;RGYAPGINSNPYPDGGGIFLPADVAFEFQMHYTPVGRATVDETRMGIWVAEEKPKHEIFSMMILNPRIRIPAGVKEHKESATRVVSKDALL
;
A
#
# COMPACT_ATOMS: atom_id res chain seq x y z
N ARG A 1 0.04 -1.47 -3.34
CA ARG A 1 -0.72 -0.47 -2.60
C ARG A 1 -1.94 -1.13 -1.94
N GLY A 2 -2.28 -0.74 -0.71
CA GLY A 2 -3.45 -1.28 -0.01
C GLY A 2 -4.68 -0.40 -0.24
N TYR A 3 -5.84 -1.04 -0.23
CA TYR A 3 -7.16 -0.41 -0.17
C TYR A 3 -7.83 -0.83 1.14
N ALA A 4 -8.54 0.09 1.75
CA ALA A 4 -9.43 -0.21 2.86
C ALA A 4 -10.80 0.44 2.59
N PRO A 5 -11.90 -0.14 3.09
CA PRO A 5 -13.24 0.44 2.95
C PRO A 5 -13.28 1.91 3.37
N GLY A 6 -13.87 2.76 2.53
CA GLY A 6 -13.95 4.21 2.76
C GLY A 6 -12.85 5.03 2.07
N ILE A 7 -11.85 4.42 1.48
CA ILE A 7 -10.83 5.11 0.68
C ILE A 7 -11.22 5.03 -0.80
N ASN A 8 -11.68 6.13 -1.37
CA ASN A 8 -12.10 6.18 -2.78
C ASN A 8 -10.96 6.50 -3.73
N SER A 9 -10.06 7.39 -3.33
CA SER A 9 -8.88 7.74 -4.11
C SER A 9 -7.73 8.10 -3.18
N ASN A 10 -6.52 7.98 -3.70
CA ASN A 10 -5.34 8.33 -2.96
C ASN A 10 -4.35 8.99 -3.94
N PRO A 11 -4.59 10.28 -4.24
CA PRO A 11 -3.75 11.01 -5.19
C PRO A 11 -2.31 11.11 -4.67
N TYR A 12 -1.38 11.17 -5.58
CA TYR A 12 0.00 11.48 -5.28
C TYR A 12 0.17 13.00 -5.13
N PRO A 13 1.22 13.45 -4.42
CA PRO A 13 1.60 14.86 -4.45
C PRO A 13 1.81 15.36 -5.87
N ASP A 14 1.63 16.67 -6.08
CA ASP A 14 1.80 17.30 -7.37
C ASP A 14 3.17 16.99 -7.98
N GLY A 15 3.16 16.60 -9.23
CA GLY A 15 4.35 16.18 -9.95
C GLY A 15 4.91 14.81 -9.53
N GLY A 16 4.22 14.09 -8.67
CA GLY A 16 4.58 12.73 -8.26
C GLY A 16 3.88 11.64 -9.06
N GLY A 17 4.56 10.52 -9.28
CA GLY A 17 3.98 9.36 -9.95
C GLY A 17 4.78 8.09 -9.71
N ILE A 18 4.13 6.97 -9.91
CA ILE A 18 4.77 5.65 -9.87
C ILE A 18 5.08 5.21 -11.30
N PHE A 19 6.30 4.76 -11.52
CA PHE A 19 6.65 4.12 -12.79
C PHE A 19 5.97 2.75 -12.88
N LEU A 20 5.19 2.57 -13.93
CA LEU A 20 4.57 1.30 -14.27
C LEU A 20 5.24 0.77 -15.55
N PRO A 21 6.03 -0.32 -15.45
CA PRO A 21 6.63 -0.93 -16.63
C PRO A 21 5.57 -1.40 -17.64
N ALA A 22 5.93 -1.50 -18.90
CA ALA A 22 5.11 -2.19 -19.90
C ALA A 22 5.04 -3.69 -19.57
N ASP A 23 3.99 -4.33 -20.04
CA ASP A 23 3.80 -5.79 -19.95
C ASP A 23 3.77 -6.35 -18.52
N VAL A 24 3.22 -5.57 -17.57
CA VAL A 24 3.03 -6.02 -16.18
C VAL A 24 1.66 -6.66 -15.99
N ALA A 25 1.60 -7.66 -15.10
CA ALA A 25 0.36 -8.19 -14.59
C ALA A 25 0.07 -7.61 -13.19
N PHE A 26 -1.21 -7.36 -12.90
CA PHE A 26 -1.65 -6.97 -11.57
C PHE A 26 -2.14 -8.19 -10.82
N GLU A 27 -1.61 -8.38 -9.61
CA GLU A 27 -2.10 -9.38 -8.67
C GLU A 27 -2.96 -8.70 -7.62
N PHE A 28 -4.19 -9.19 -7.45
CA PHE A 28 -5.12 -8.70 -6.44
C PHE A 28 -5.17 -9.68 -5.27
N GLN A 29 -4.73 -9.23 -4.12
CA GLN A 29 -4.91 -9.97 -2.87
C GLN A 29 -6.16 -9.44 -2.17
N MET A 30 -7.20 -10.28 -2.13
CA MET A 30 -8.51 -9.92 -1.58
C MET A 30 -8.73 -10.58 -0.23
N HIS A 31 -9.18 -9.79 0.75
CA HIS A 31 -9.54 -10.27 2.08
C HIS A 31 -11.01 -9.97 2.34
N TYR A 32 -11.81 -11.00 2.52
CA TYR A 32 -13.25 -10.87 2.76
C TYR A 32 -13.62 -11.38 4.15
N THR A 33 -14.52 -10.66 4.79
CA THR A 33 -15.20 -11.14 6.00
C THR A 33 -16.57 -11.69 5.61
N PRO A 34 -16.86 -12.98 5.89
CA PRO A 34 -18.14 -13.57 5.58
C PRO A 34 -19.29 -12.86 6.30
N VAL A 35 -20.39 -12.65 5.60
CA VAL A 35 -21.60 -11.98 6.14
C VAL A 35 -22.79 -12.97 6.30
N GLY A 36 -22.53 -14.28 6.27
CA GLY A 36 -23.53 -15.33 6.47
C GLY A 36 -24.49 -15.55 5.31
N ARG A 37 -24.28 -14.92 4.16
CA ARG A 37 -25.09 -15.11 2.94
C ARG A 37 -24.20 -15.04 1.71
N ALA A 38 -24.64 -15.67 0.62
CA ALA A 38 -23.97 -15.53 -0.67
C ALA A 38 -24.00 -14.06 -1.13
N THR A 39 -22.86 -13.55 -1.55
CA THR A 39 -22.68 -12.18 -2.00
C THR A 39 -21.71 -12.20 -3.19
N VAL A 40 -21.93 -11.30 -4.13
CA VAL A 40 -21.04 -11.09 -5.28
C VAL A 40 -20.29 -9.78 -5.05
N ASP A 41 -18.99 -9.80 -5.29
CA ASP A 41 -18.16 -8.61 -5.34
C ASP A 41 -17.66 -8.34 -6.76
N GLU A 42 -17.63 -7.09 -7.15
CA GLU A 42 -17.12 -6.63 -8.42
C GLU A 42 -16.08 -5.53 -8.18
N THR A 43 -14.87 -5.95 -7.85
CA THR A 43 -13.76 -5.03 -7.62
C THR A 43 -13.25 -4.44 -8.94
N ARG A 44 -13.05 -3.12 -8.96
CA ARG A 44 -12.47 -2.40 -10.09
C ARG A 44 -11.33 -1.53 -9.62
N MET A 45 -10.27 -1.45 -10.43
CA MET A 45 -9.13 -0.57 -10.20
C MET A 45 -9.05 0.47 -11.31
N GLY A 46 -9.07 1.74 -10.95
CA GLY A 46 -8.82 2.85 -11.87
C GLY A 46 -7.34 3.25 -11.84
N ILE A 47 -6.76 3.50 -13.00
CA ILE A 47 -5.40 3.99 -13.15
C ILE A 47 -5.45 5.29 -13.94
N TRP A 48 -4.85 6.34 -13.38
CA TRP A 48 -4.65 7.61 -14.06
C TRP A 48 -3.21 7.65 -14.57
N VAL A 49 -3.07 7.74 -15.88
CA VAL A 49 -1.77 7.84 -16.53
C VAL A 49 -1.42 9.32 -16.66
N ALA A 50 -0.23 9.70 -16.28
CA ALA A 50 0.26 11.05 -16.45
C ALA A 50 0.53 11.33 -17.94
N GLU A 51 0.15 12.51 -18.42
CA GLU A 51 0.40 12.95 -19.80
C GLU A 51 1.89 13.18 -20.06
N GLU A 52 2.60 13.64 -19.02
CA GLU A 52 4.04 13.87 -19.04
C GLU A 52 4.74 13.07 -17.94
N LYS A 53 6.03 12.84 -18.12
CA LYS A 53 6.84 12.17 -17.09
C LYS A 53 6.81 12.96 -15.78
N PRO A 54 6.37 12.35 -14.67
CA PRO A 54 6.38 13.00 -13.36
C PRO A 54 7.78 13.48 -12.96
N LYS A 55 7.84 14.61 -12.26
CA LYS A 55 9.09 15.18 -11.74
C LYS A 55 9.70 14.31 -10.63
N HIS A 56 8.85 13.67 -9.85
CA HIS A 56 9.24 12.86 -8.72
C HIS A 56 8.69 11.44 -8.85
N GLU A 57 9.57 10.47 -8.78
CA GLU A 57 9.16 9.06 -8.75
C GLU A 57 8.81 8.66 -7.32
N ILE A 58 7.61 8.11 -7.15
CA ILE A 58 7.07 7.67 -5.87
C ILE A 58 7.32 6.18 -5.71
N PHE A 59 7.97 5.82 -4.62
CA PHE A 59 8.19 4.44 -4.24
C PHE A 59 7.38 4.09 -2.99
N SER A 60 6.80 2.91 -2.98
CA SER A 60 6.24 2.33 -1.76
C SER A 60 7.28 1.46 -1.10
N MET A 61 7.51 1.68 0.17
CA MET A 61 8.45 0.91 0.96
C MET A 61 7.75 0.31 2.18
N MET A 62 7.99 -0.95 2.43
CA MET A 62 7.43 -1.64 3.59
C MET A 62 8.47 -1.68 4.71
N ILE A 63 8.07 -1.29 5.90
CA ILE A 63 8.84 -1.41 7.13
C ILE A 63 8.20 -2.51 7.96
N LEU A 64 8.90 -3.61 8.15
CA LEU A 64 8.39 -4.80 8.83
C LEU A 64 9.29 -5.18 10.00
N ASN A 65 8.65 -5.64 11.07
CA ASN A 65 9.31 -6.41 12.13
C ASN A 65 8.81 -7.87 12.10
N PRO A 66 9.48 -8.77 11.37
CA PRO A 66 9.06 -10.17 11.27
C PRO A 66 9.26 -10.95 12.57
N ARG A 67 9.91 -10.36 13.57
CA ARG A 67 10.19 -10.98 14.88
C ARG A 67 9.29 -10.44 15.98
N ILE A 68 8.24 -9.71 15.62
CA ILE A 68 7.31 -9.16 16.63
C ILE A 68 6.79 -10.29 17.53
N ARG A 69 6.88 -10.07 18.85
CA ARG A 69 6.42 -11.02 19.83
C ARG A 69 5.83 -10.27 21.03
N ILE A 70 4.53 -10.29 21.11
CA ILE A 70 3.80 -9.63 22.20
C ILE A 70 3.57 -10.65 23.31
N PRO A 71 4.17 -10.47 24.51
CA PRO A 71 3.95 -11.36 25.65
C PRO A 71 2.50 -11.29 26.15
N ALA A 72 1.97 -12.40 26.60
CA ALA A 72 0.63 -12.43 27.20
C ALA A 72 0.55 -11.56 28.47
N GLY A 73 -0.57 -10.87 28.66
CA GLY A 73 -0.85 -10.07 29.85
C GLY A 73 -0.16 -8.71 29.92
N VAL A 74 0.60 -8.30 28.90
CA VAL A 74 1.23 -6.99 28.85
C VAL A 74 0.21 -5.95 28.38
N LYS A 75 0.02 -4.87 29.16
CA LYS A 75 -0.91 -3.79 28.80
C LYS A 75 -0.37 -2.87 27.70
N GLU A 76 0.94 -2.63 27.73
CA GLU A 76 1.64 -1.81 26.73
C GLU A 76 2.88 -2.57 26.26
N HIS A 77 3.00 -2.74 24.96
CA HIS A 77 4.14 -3.37 24.34
C HIS A 77 4.68 -2.48 23.24
N LYS A 78 5.98 -2.18 23.28
CA LYS A 78 6.64 -1.35 22.28
C LYS A 78 7.49 -2.24 21.39
N GLU A 79 7.24 -2.13 20.10
CA GLU A 79 8.04 -2.76 19.05
C GLU A 79 8.57 -1.70 18.11
N SER A 80 9.68 -1.99 17.48
CA SER A 80 10.27 -1.08 16.50
C SER A 80 10.70 -1.83 15.26
N ALA A 81 10.64 -1.14 14.14
CA ALA A 81 11.23 -1.58 12.89
C ALA A 81 11.97 -0.41 12.24
N THR A 82 13.09 -0.67 11.64
CA THR A 82 13.91 0.35 11.02
C THR A 82 14.22 -0.03 9.57
N ARG A 83 14.14 0.95 8.70
CA ARG A 83 14.54 0.83 7.31
C ARG A 83 15.48 1.98 6.95
N VAL A 84 16.60 1.66 6.34
CA VAL A 84 17.52 2.67 5.82
C VAL A 84 17.06 3.11 4.45
N VAL A 85 16.95 4.42 4.25
CA VAL A 85 16.73 5.05 2.96
C VAL A 85 18.10 5.41 2.40
N SER A 86 18.49 4.79 1.29
CA SER A 86 19.85 4.91 0.70
C SER A 86 19.99 6.05 -0.29
N LYS A 87 18.92 6.80 -0.55
CA LYS A 87 18.90 7.93 -1.47
C LYS A 87 18.20 9.11 -0.81
N ASP A 88 18.48 10.31 -1.27
CA ASP A 88 17.73 11.48 -0.86
C ASP A 88 16.26 11.32 -1.21
N ALA A 89 15.39 11.45 -0.23
CA ALA A 89 13.95 11.26 -0.37
C ALA A 89 13.19 12.20 0.55
N LEU A 90 12.00 12.59 0.12
CA LEU A 90 10.99 13.19 0.97
C LEU A 90 10.09 12.06 1.51
N LEU A 91 9.84 12.07 2.81
CA LEU A 91 8.98 11.10 3.51
C LEU A 91 7.66 11.75 3.91
#